data_8471ee088c97abc86941a2006aff3695
#
_entry.id   8471ee088c97abc86941a2006aff3695
#
_cell.length_a   1.000
_cell.length_b   1.000
_cell.length_c   1.000
_cell.angle_alpha   90.00
_cell.angle_beta   90.00
_cell.angle_gamma   90.00
#
_symmetry.space_group_name_H-M   'P 1'
#
loop_
_entity.id
_entity.type
_entity.pdbx_description
1 polymer ?
#
loop_
_entity_poly.entity_id
_entity_poly.type
_entity_poly.pdbx_seq_one_letter_code
_entity_poly.pdbx_strand_id
1 'polypeptide(L)'
;MASLLLLVPLLPAIGALINGIRAFARPLEPKNKTVTNVFALGSTFLSAVIATSIVLTAGRGWEQAYFTWIPAGMGHVTGGFLSNFAVDFAFRIDPLSSTMLMVVTWIGFLIHVYAIGYMAHEIGYTRFFTYLNLFMFMMLVLVLGANYVVMFVGWEGVGLCSYLLIGFYYDKNFAADAGKKAFVVNRIGDFGFILGIFLIFNTFGTADYGTVFALAAAQPLHYAGAATAICLLLFVGACGKSAQLPLYVWLPDAMAGPTPVSALIHAATMVTAGVYMVVRSNVLFRLSPMAMMAVALVGAATAIFAATIGLAQNDIKKVLAYSTVSQLGYMFLGAGVGAFTAAIFHLMTHAFFKACLFLGAGSVIHGCGGEQDMRRMGGLRKYMPQTRWTMLVATLAIAGIPLFAGFYSKDEILAGAFAFHPGIWFLGAAGAGLTAFYMFRLYFMTFSGHYRGGEGVGIETSEPEHAGEDLIPSAVHLDQGDAHLDKGHGHHVNTHTPHESPLVMTGVLMILAVLSIFGGWIGWPAAMGGGFPTPFQLSLIHISEPTRPY
;
A
#
# COMPACT_ATOMS: atom_id res chain seq x y z
N MET A 1 24.15 -17.23 -1.77
CA MET A 1 22.78 -16.73 -2.00
C MET A 1 22.01 -16.54 -0.69
N ALA A 2 22.06 -17.47 0.27
CA ALA A 2 21.36 -17.37 1.54
C ALA A 2 21.69 -16.09 2.34
N SER A 3 22.97 -15.72 2.46
CA SER A 3 23.41 -14.49 3.09
C SER A 3 22.98 -13.22 2.35
N LEU A 4 22.83 -13.29 1.02
CA LEU A 4 22.34 -12.17 0.21
C LEU A 4 20.86 -11.90 0.45
N LEU A 5 20.03 -12.93 0.71
CA LEU A 5 18.62 -12.75 0.98
C LEU A 5 18.37 -11.95 2.26
N LEU A 6 19.17 -12.18 3.30
CA LEU A 6 19.12 -11.43 4.55
C LEU A 6 19.49 -9.95 4.34
N LEU A 7 20.40 -9.65 3.41
CA LEU A 7 20.79 -8.27 3.12
C LEU A 7 19.63 -7.43 2.54
N VAL A 8 18.69 -8.06 1.85
CA VAL A 8 17.58 -7.34 1.21
C VAL A 8 16.77 -6.51 2.23
N PRO A 9 16.24 -7.07 3.33
CA PRO A 9 15.59 -6.27 4.37
C PRO A 9 16.60 -5.52 5.25
N LEU A 10 17.79 -6.07 5.49
CA LEU A 10 18.76 -5.48 6.41
C LEU A 10 19.29 -4.13 5.91
N LEU A 11 19.46 -3.93 4.61
CA LEU A 11 19.94 -2.66 4.07
C LEU A 11 19.01 -1.48 4.38
N PRO A 12 17.71 -1.52 4.13
CA PRO A 12 16.80 -0.47 4.59
C PRO A 12 16.79 -0.30 6.12
N ALA A 13 16.96 -1.39 6.90
CA ALA A 13 17.08 -1.30 8.36
C ALA A 13 18.32 -0.49 8.77
N ILE A 14 19.47 -0.71 8.12
CA ILE A 14 20.71 0.06 8.34
C ILE A 14 20.47 1.53 7.97
N GLY A 15 19.82 1.81 6.83
CA GLY A 15 19.43 3.16 6.45
C GLY A 15 18.55 3.84 7.49
N ALA A 16 17.57 3.13 8.02
CA ALA A 16 16.71 3.61 9.10
C ALA A 16 17.49 3.88 10.39
N LEU A 17 18.38 2.98 10.79
CA LEU A 17 19.18 3.10 12.00
C LEU A 17 20.09 4.33 11.93
N ILE A 18 20.87 4.49 10.86
CA ILE A 18 21.81 5.61 10.70
C ILE A 18 21.08 6.95 10.66
N ASN A 19 20.01 7.04 9.88
CA ASN A 19 19.20 8.26 9.81
C ASN A 19 18.44 8.51 11.12
N GLY A 20 17.99 7.46 11.83
CA GLY A 20 17.36 7.55 13.14
C GLY A 20 18.29 8.12 14.21
N ILE A 21 19.52 7.61 14.31
CA ILE A 21 20.54 8.13 15.22
C ILE A 21 20.83 9.61 14.91
N ARG A 22 20.92 9.96 13.62
CA ARG A 22 21.15 11.36 13.20
C ARG A 22 19.97 12.27 13.56
N ALA A 23 18.74 11.82 13.34
CA ALA A 23 17.53 12.57 13.69
C ALA A 23 17.45 12.81 15.20
N PHE A 24 17.85 11.83 16.01
CA PHE A 24 17.87 11.93 17.47
C PHE A 24 19.01 12.85 17.97
N ALA A 25 20.21 12.69 17.41
CA ALA A 25 21.39 13.47 17.83
C ALA A 25 21.35 14.95 17.39
N ARG A 26 20.59 15.26 16.32
CA ARG A 26 20.48 16.62 15.76
C ARG A 26 19.02 16.91 15.44
N PRO A 27 18.18 17.24 16.43
CA PRO A 27 16.78 17.53 16.22
C PRO A 27 16.54 18.78 15.35
N LEU A 28 17.48 19.74 15.35
CA LEU A 28 17.51 20.83 14.37
C LEU A 28 18.13 20.31 13.07
N GLU A 29 17.38 20.41 11.99
CA GLU A 29 17.74 19.86 10.68
C GLU A 29 19.13 20.28 10.21
N PRO A 30 19.96 19.33 9.78
CA PRO A 30 21.26 19.67 9.21
C PRO A 30 21.06 20.44 7.90
N LYS A 31 21.80 21.55 7.70
CA LYS A 31 21.81 22.31 6.44
C LYS A 31 22.15 21.41 5.24
N ASN A 32 22.93 20.35 5.46
CA ASN A 32 23.32 19.39 4.43
C ASN A 32 22.54 18.08 4.58
N LYS A 33 21.61 17.82 3.64
CA LYS A 33 20.77 16.61 3.55
C LYS A 33 21.46 15.44 2.83
N THR A 34 22.66 15.63 2.27
CA THR A 34 23.36 14.65 1.45
C THR A 34 23.55 13.32 2.18
N VAL A 35 23.98 13.34 3.43
CA VAL A 35 24.20 12.10 4.20
C VAL A 35 22.89 11.34 4.41
N THR A 36 21.80 12.05 4.75
CA THR A 36 20.46 11.42 4.88
C THR A 36 20.05 10.77 3.56
N ASN A 37 20.25 11.46 2.44
CA ASN A 37 19.88 10.94 1.11
C ASN A 37 20.72 9.72 0.72
N VAL A 38 22.04 9.76 0.95
CA VAL A 38 22.94 8.64 0.63
C VAL A 38 22.49 7.37 1.37
N PHE A 39 22.23 7.46 2.67
CA PHE A 39 21.81 6.29 3.42
C PHE A 39 20.37 5.88 3.13
N ALA A 40 19.45 6.82 2.93
CA ALA A 40 18.06 6.49 2.60
C ALA A 40 17.92 5.84 1.21
N LEU A 41 18.48 6.48 0.18
CA LEU A 41 18.37 6.00 -1.19
C LEU A 41 19.36 4.88 -1.50
N GLY A 42 20.60 5.01 -1.02
CA GLY A 42 21.64 4.00 -1.26
C GLY A 42 21.24 2.64 -0.70
N SER A 43 20.68 2.61 0.51
CA SER A 43 20.21 1.36 1.12
C SER A 43 19.03 0.73 0.36
N THR A 44 18.04 1.51 -0.05
CA THR A 44 16.88 1.01 -0.78
C THR A 44 17.23 0.62 -2.22
N PHE A 45 18.10 1.37 -2.89
CA PHE A 45 18.59 1.03 -4.22
C PHE A 45 19.38 -0.28 -4.22
N LEU A 46 20.34 -0.41 -3.29
CA LEU A 46 21.15 -1.62 -3.18
C LEU A 46 20.29 -2.84 -2.82
N SER A 47 19.30 -2.66 -1.95
CA SER A 47 18.28 -3.68 -1.65
C SER A 47 17.53 -4.11 -2.92
N ALA A 48 17.12 -3.18 -3.78
CA ALA A 48 16.42 -3.47 -5.04
C ALA A 48 17.32 -4.23 -6.04
N VAL A 49 18.58 -3.83 -6.15
CA VAL A 49 19.56 -4.50 -7.03
C VAL A 49 19.82 -5.94 -6.56
N ILE A 50 20.05 -6.15 -5.26
CA ILE A 50 20.26 -7.50 -4.69
C ILE A 50 18.98 -8.34 -4.85
N ALA A 51 17.81 -7.78 -4.58
CA ALA A 51 16.53 -8.44 -4.80
C ALA A 51 16.37 -8.92 -6.25
N THR A 52 16.68 -8.05 -7.22
CA THR A 52 16.64 -8.41 -8.65
C THR A 52 17.59 -9.55 -8.97
N SER A 53 18.82 -9.49 -8.46
CA SER A 53 19.83 -10.54 -8.64
C SER A 53 19.36 -11.89 -8.10
N ILE A 54 18.74 -11.89 -6.92
CA ILE A 54 18.18 -13.10 -6.30
C ILE A 54 17.03 -13.64 -7.14
N VAL A 55 16.07 -12.80 -7.53
CA VAL A 55 14.90 -13.23 -8.32
C VAL A 55 15.31 -13.85 -9.64
N LEU A 56 16.30 -13.27 -10.33
CA LEU A 56 16.81 -13.82 -11.61
C LEU A 56 17.53 -15.16 -11.43
N THR A 57 18.04 -15.48 -10.25
CA THR A 57 18.83 -16.69 -9.98
C THR A 57 18.13 -17.71 -9.09
N ALA A 58 16.98 -17.38 -8.51
CA ALA A 58 16.28 -18.22 -7.52
C ALA A 58 15.68 -19.51 -8.09
N GLY A 59 15.45 -19.60 -9.40
CA GLY A 59 14.82 -20.75 -10.03
C GLY A 59 13.42 -21.03 -9.48
N ARG A 60 13.20 -22.27 -8.96
CA ARG A 60 11.90 -22.67 -8.37
C ARG A 60 11.65 -22.13 -6.96
N GLY A 61 12.61 -21.41 -6.41
CA GLY A 61 12.55 -20.89 -5.04
C GLY A 61 13.25 -21.80 -4.01
N TRP A 62 13.51 -21.25 -2.85
CA TRP A 62 14.16 -21.91 -1.71
C TRP A 62 13.84 -21.19 -0.41
N GLU A 63 14.12 -21.86 0.70
CA GLU A 63 13.93 -21.34 2.05
C GLU A 63 15.25 -21.39 2.82
N GLN A 64 15.47 -20.39 3.68
CA GLN A 64 16.65 -20.30 4.53
C GLN A 64 16.26 -19.94 5.96
N ALA A 65 16.48 -20.86 6.87
CA ALA A 65 16.47 -20.59 8.29
C ALA A 65 17.81 -19.98 8.71
N TYR A 66 17.75 -18.95 9.53
CA TYR A 66 18.92 -18.26 10.07
C TYR A 66 19.20 -18.67 11.52
N PHE A 67 18.16 -18.75 12.33
CA PHE A 67 18.23 -19.24 13.73
C PHE A 67 16.84 -19.64 14.20
N THR A 68 16.80 -20.52 15.20
CA THR A 68 15.54 -20.85 15.91
C THR A 68 15.22 -19.75 16.88
N TRP A 69 14.16 -19.01 16.59
CA TRP A 69 13.75 -17.87 17.41
C TRP A 69 12.98 -18.28 18.64
N ILE A 70 11.98 -19.17 18.46
CA ILE A 70 11.23 -19.75 19.58
C ILE A 70 11.62 -21.23 19.63
N PRO A 71 12.46 -21.65 20.61
CA PRO A 71 12.86 -23.04 20.72
C PRO A 71 11.70 -23.92 21.20
N ALA A 72 11.70 -25.17 20.77
CA ALA A 72 10.76 -26.16 21.27
C ALA A 72 10.81 -26.25 22.80
N GLY A 73 9.73 -25.88 23.46
CA GLY A 73 9.62 -26.02 24.91
C GLY A 73 9.41 -27.47 25.27
N MET A 74 10.21 -28.02 26.18
CA MET A 74 9.88 -29.26 26.89
C MET A 74 8.74 -28.99 27.91
N GLY A 75 7.56 -28.63 27.37
CA GLY A 75 6.36 -28.54 28.17
C GLY A 75 5.79 -29.95 28.35
N HIS A 76 5.90 -30.52 29.51
CA HIS A 76 5.09 -31.68 29.92
C HIS A 76 3.61 -31.27 29.93
N VAL A 77 2.99 -31.21 28.75
CA VAL A 77 1.54 -31.24 28.65
C VAL A 77 1.17 -32.68 28.36
N THR A 78 0.57 -33.30 29.35
CA THR A 78 -0.06 -34.61 29.26
C THR A 78 -1.09 -34.62 28.13
N GLY A 79 -0.65 -35.07 26.93
CA GLY A 79 -1.49 -35.11 25.77
C GLY A 79 -0.78 -34.90 24.43
N GLY A 80 0.51 -35.13 24.31
CA GLY A 80 1.16 -35.51 23.04
C GLY A 80 1.32 -34.47 21.91
N PHE A 81 0.76 -33.26 21.96
CA PHE A 81 0.68 -32.36 20.80
C PHE A 81 1.62 -31.16 20.82
N LEU A 82 2.28 -30.81 21.92
CA LEU A 82 3.12 -29.61 22.04
C LEU A 82 4.63 -29.91 22.15
N SER A 83 5.05 -31.14 21.90
CA SER A 83 6.44 -31.54 22.15
C SER A 83 7.50 -30.96 21.22
N ASN A 84 7.12 -30.36 20.07
CA ASN A 84 8.04 -29.86 19.05
C ASN A 84 7.68 -28.47 18.49
N PHE A 85 7.11 -27.59 19.32
CA PHE A 85 6.86 -26.22 18.90
C PHE A 85 8.18 -25.47 18.76
N ALA A 86 8.64 -25.29 17.53
CA ALA A 86 9.77 -24.43 17.21
C ALA A 86 9.37 -23.45 16.13
N VAL A 87 9.81 -22.21 16.24
CA VAL A 87 9.67 -21.20 15.19
C VAL A 87 11.04 -20.70 14.79
N ASP A 88 11.40 -20.94 13.56
CA ASP A 88 12.62 -20.42 12.98
C ASP A 88 12.42 -19.01 12.41
N PHE A 89 13.40 -18.14 12.65
CA PHE A 89 13.50 -16.93 11.87
C PHE A 89 14.07 -17.31 10.50
N ALA A 90 13.17 -17.45 9.53
CA ALA A 90 13.46 -17.97 8.21
C ALA A 90 12.84 -17.09 7.14
N PHE A 91 13.53 -16.97 6.00
CA PHE A 91 13.05 -16.30 4.81
C PHE A 91 12.88 -17.30 3.67
N ARG A 92 11.84 -17.04 2.88
CA ARG A 92 11.47 -17.84 1.72
C ARG A 92 11.42 -16.96 0.46
N ILE A 93 12.05 -17.45 -0.58
CA ILE A 93 11.92 -16.91 -1.93
C ILE A 93 11.20 -17.93 -2.80
N ASP A 94 10.12 -17.54 -3.41
CA ASP A 94 9.33 -18.29 -4.38
C ASP A 94 8.71 -17.29 -5.38
N PRO A 95 8.03 -17.71 -6.44
CA PRO A 95 7.50 -16.78 -7.43
C PRO A 95 6.56 -15.72 -6.86
N LEU A 96 5.75 -16.05 -5.83
CA LEU A 96 4.86 -15.09 -5.18
C LEU A 96 5.66 -14.02 -4.41
N SER A 97 6.59 -14.46 -3.53
CA SER A 97 7.45 -13.52 -2.80
C SER A 97 8.39 -12.77 -3.74
N SER A 98 8.85 -13.39 -4.84
CA SER A 98 9.65 -12.72 -5.87
C SER A 98 8.92 -11.57 -6.55
N THR A 99 7.65 -11.78 -6.94
CA THR A 99 6.81 -10.73 -7.50
C THR A 99 6.63 -9.57 -6.53
N MET A 100 6.28 -9.87 -5.28
CA MET A 100 6.13 -8.84 -4.24
C MET A 100 7.45 -8.13 -3.94
N LEU A 101 8.56 -8.87 -3.89
CA LEU A 101 9.89 -8.34 -3.63
C LEU A 101 10.29 -7.30 -4.69
N MET A 102 10.07 -7.60 -5.97
CA MET A 102 10.34 -6.67 -7.08
C MET A 102 9.47 -5.42 -7.00
N VAL A 103 8.17 -5.58 -6.74
CA VAL A 103 7.24 -4.47 -6.61
C VAL A 103 7.62 -3.57 -5.42
N VAL A 104 7.82 -4.15 -4.24
CA VAL A 104 8.12 -3.39 -3.01
C VAL A 104 9.45 -2.65 -3.13
N THR A 105 10.51 -3.32 -3.59
CA THR A 105 11.85 -2.70 -3.63
C THR A 105 11.95 -1.60 -4.67
N TRP A 106 11.52 -1.82 -5.91
CA TRP A 106 11.66 -0.82 -6.98
C TRP A 106 10.69 0.35 -6.84
N ILE A 107 9.40 0.08 -6.56
CA ILE A 107 8.44 1.17 -6.35
C ILE A 107 8.76 1.94 -5.07
N GLY A 108 9.16 1.24 -4.01
CA GLY A 108 9.64 1.87 -2.78
C GLY A 108 10.85 2.78 -3.02
N PHE A 109 11.85 2.33 -3.78
CA PHE A 109 12.99 3.16 -4.17
C PHE A 109 12.58 4.40 -4.97
N LEU A 110 11.70 4.26 -5.97
CA LEU A 110 11.20 5.39 -6.76
C LEU A 110 10.46 6.41 -5.88
N ILE A 111 9.68 5.95 -4.89
CA ILE A 111 9.01 6.84 -3.93
C ILE A 111 10.04 7.57 -3.04
N HIS A 112 11.14 6.93 -2.64
CA HIS A 112 12.22 7.60 -1.91
C HIS A 112 12.88 8.69 -2.76
N VAL A 113 13.13 8.43 -4.05
CA VAL A 113 13.67 9.44 -4.98
C VAL A 113 12.72 10.64 -5.08
N TYR A 114 11.42 10.39 -5.29
CA TYR A 114 10.42 11.45 -5.34
C TYR A 114 10.37 12.28 -4.04
N ALA A 115 10.47 11.60 -2.90
CA ALA A 115 10.39 12.23 -1.58
C ALA A 115 11.51 13.24 -1.32
N ILE A 116 12.69 13.13 -1.98
CA ILE A 116 13.74 14.13 -1.89
C ILE A 116 13.23 15.51 -2.32
N GLY A 117 12.55 15.58 -3.44
CA GLY A 117 11.98 16.83 -3.95
C GLY A 117 10.80 17.32 -3.12
N TYR A 118 9.86 16.40 -2.83
CA TYR A 118 8.64 16.75 -2.11
C TYR A 118 8.89 17.25 -0.68
N MET A 119 9.80 16.62 0.06
CA MET A 119 10.12 16.94 1.45
C MET A 119 11.28 17.95 1.58
N ALA A 120 11.73 18.57 0.47
CA ALA A 120 12.94 19.41 0.45
C ALA A 120 12.88 20.57 1.45
N HIS A 121 11.71 21.12 1.73
CA HIS A 121 11.50 22.27 2.61
C HIS A 121 10.81 21.91 3.94
N GLU A 122 10.51 20.62 4.15
CA GLU A 122 9.80 20.16 5.34
C GLU A 122 10.71 19.99 6.56
N ILE A 123 10.20 20.39 7.73
CA ILE A 123 10.84 20.16 9.02
C ILE A 123 10.74 18.67 9.36
N GLY A 124 11.81 18.08 9.89
CA GLY A 124 11.85 16.63 10.21
C GLY A 124 12.23 15.75 9.01
N TYR A 125 12.90 16.32 8.00
CA TYR A 125 13.35 15.60 6.81
C TYR A 125 14.08 14.28 7.12
N THR A 126 15.05 14.29 8.04
CA THR A 126 15.81 13.10 8.42
C THR A 126 14.93 12.08 9.14
N ARG A 127 14.02 12.53 10.01
CA ARG A 127 13.03 11.69 10.69
C ARG A 127 12.09 11.02 9.67
N PHE A 128 11.66 11.76 8.65
CA PHE A 128 10.82 11.23 7.58
C PHE A 128 11.48 10.04 6.87
N PHE A 129 12.73 10.21 6.41
CA PHE A 129 13.47 9.14 5.74
C PHE A 129 13.80 7.98 6.68
N THR A 130 13.97 8.20 7.98
CA THR A 130 14.09 7.13 8.97
C THR A 130 12.85 6.24 8.97
N TYR A 131 11.67 6.83 9.05
CA TYR A 131 10.40 6.08 9.07
C TYR A 131 10.13 5.39 7.73
N LEU A 132 10.49 6.03 6.62
CA LEU A 132 10.31 5.46 5.30
C LEU A 132 11.17 4.20 5.10
N ASN A 133 12.45 4.26 5.49
CA ASN A 133 13.36 3.11 5.45
C ASN A 133 12.93 2.00 6.42
N LEU A 134 12.48 2.35 7.63
CA LEU A 134 11.97 1.38 8.60
C LEU A 134 10.74 0.65 8.06
N PHE A 135 9.86 1.39 7.38
CA PHE A 135 8.70 0.81 6.72
C PHE A 135 9.10 -0.20 5.64
N MET A 136 10.09 0.15 4.80
CA MET A 136 10.63 -0.76 3.78
C MET A 136 11.21 -2.03 4.40
N PHE A 137 11.98 -1.91 5.48
CA PHE A 137 12.51 -3.05 6.21
C PHE A 137 11.39 -4.00 6.67
N MET A 138 10.39 -3.48 7.37
CA MET A 138 9.29 -4.30 7.91
C MET A 138 8.43 -4.92 6.81
N MET A 139 8.21 -4.21 5.70
CA MET A 139 7.49 -4.78 4.57
C MET A 139 8.25 -5.92 3.90
N LEU A 140 9.56 -5.82 3.80
CA LEU A 140 10.41 -6.88 3.26
C LEU A 140 10.46 -8.10 4.18
N VAL A 141 10.47 -7.91 5.51
CA VAL A 141 10.32 -9.01 6.48
C VAL A 141 8.97 -9.71 6.31
N LEU A 142 7.89 -8.97 6.11
CA LEU A 142 6.55 -9.52 5.87
C LEU A 142 6.52 -10.40 4.62
N VAL A 143 7.06 -9.91 3.52
CA VAL A 143 7.01 -10.59 2.21
C VAL A 143 7.90 -11.83 2.18
N LEU A 144 9.07 -11.76 2.81
CA LEU A 144 10.05 -12.84 2.81
C LEU A 144 9.82 -13.89 3.91
N GLY A 145 9.01 -13.60 4.92
CA GLY A 145 8.76 -14.53 6.03
C GLY A 145 8.35 -15.92 5.53
N ALA A 146 9.05 -16.97 6.03
CA ALA A 146 8.82 -18.36 5.67
C ALA A 146 7.67 -19.02 6.46
N ASN A 147 7.20 -18.37 7.50
CA ASN A 147 6.12 -18.84 8.36
C ASN A 147 5.20 -17.71 8.79
N TYR A 148 4.04 -18.05 9.34
CA TYR A 148 3.03 -17.07 9.76
C TYR A 148 3.52 -16.14 10.87
N VAL A 149 4.44 -16.58 11.73
CA VAL A 149 4.96 -15.76 12.83
C VAL A 149 5.90 -14.68 12.33
N VAL A 150 6.85 -15.02 11.44
CA VAL A 150 7.76 -14.02 10.82
C VAL A 150 6.96 -13.05 9.95
N MET A 151 5.95 -13.54 9.20
CA MET A 151 5.03 -12.66 8.47
C MET A 151 4.34 -11.69 9.43
N PHE A 152 3.88 -12.16 10.60
CA PHE A 152 3.19 -11.33 11.58
C PHE A 152 4.11 -10.26 12.20
N VAL A 153 5.41 -10.55 12.40
CA VAL A 153 6.39 -9.53 12.82
C VAL A 153 6.44 -8.37 11.82
N GLY A 154 6.59 -8.69 10.54
CA GLY A 154 6.55 -7.67 9.49
C GLY A 154 5.20 -6.94 9.42
N TRP A 155 4.10 -7.67 9.62
CA TRP A 155 2.73 -7.15 9.64
C TRP A 155 2.49 -6.10 10.73
N GLU A 156 2.96 -6.37 11.94
CA GLU A 156 2.94 -5.44 13.05
C GLU A 156 3.89 -4.26 12.83
N GLY A 157 5.07 -4.55 12.29
CA GLY A 157 6.08 -3.54 11.98
C GLY A 157 5.58 -2.50 10.97
N VAL A 158 4.93 -2.91 9.87
CA VAL A 158 4.34 -1.94 8.92
C VAL A 158 3.17 -1.17 9.54
N GLY A 159 2.43 -1.79 10.48
CA GLY A 159 1.40 -1.12 11.27
C GLY A 159 1.96 0.04 12.11
N LEU A 160 3.04 -0.22 12.85
CA LEU A 160 3.75 0.80 13.62
C LEU A 160 4.32 1.90 12.71
N CYS A 161 4.97 1.52 11.61
CA CYS A 161 5.54 2.49 10.67
C CYS A 161 4.46 3.37 10.04
N SER A 162 3.29 2.81 9.74
CA SER A 162 2.16 3.58 9.20
C SER A 162 1.65 4.60 10.22
N TYR A 163 1.56 4.24 11.51
CA TYR A 163 1.22 5.17 12.59
C TYR A 163 2.19 6.37 12.62
N LEU A 164 3.51 6.11 12.57
CA LEU A 164 4.54 7.15 12.60
C LEU A 164 4.51 8.04 11.34
N LEU A 165 4.19 7.47 10.19
CA LEU A 165 4.18 8.18 8.90
C LEU A 165 2.88 8.95 8.67
N ILE A 166 1.72 8.40 9.05
CA ILE A 166 0.42 9.10 8.98
C ILE A 166 0.42 10.27 9.98
N GLY A 167 0.87 10.01 11.21
CA GLY A 167 1.04 11.00 12.26
C GLY A 167 2.33 11.83 12.15
N PHE A 168 2.96 11.93 10.96
CA PHE A 168 4.22 12.67 10.80
C PHE A 168 4.13 14.12 11.27
N TYR A 169 3.02 14.79 11.00
CA TYR A 169 2.68 16.12 11.49
C TYR A 169 1.98 16.06 12.86
N TYR A 170 2.61 15.41 13.85
CA TYR A 170 2.04 15.13 15.17
C TYR A 170 1.68 16.38 15.98
N ASP A 171 2.23 17.52 15.63
CA ASP A 171 1.87 18.85 16.14
C ASP A 171 0.45 19.29 15.75
N LYS A 172 -0.12 18.65 14.73
CA LYS A 172 -1.48 18.89 14.26
C LYS A 172 -2.39 17.78 14.78
N ASN A 173 -3.41 18.14 15.58
CA ASN A 173 -4.32 17.19 16.22
C ASN A 173 -4.95 16.23 15.22
N PHE A 174 -5.41 16.72 14.05
CA PHE A 174 -6.02 15.87 13.03
C PHE A 174 -5.07 14.78 12.51
N ALA A 175 -3.76 15.06 12.39
CA ALA A 175 -2.79 14.09 11.93
C ALA A 175 -2.43 13.08 13.03
N ALA A 176 -2.33 13.52 14.27
CA ALA A 176 -2.12 12.66 15.42
C ALA A 176 -3.31 11.69 15.60
N ASP A 177 -4.54 12.17 15.46
CA ASP A 177 -5.75 11.35 15.58
C ASP A 177 -5.91 10.38 14.41
N ALA A 178 -5.58 10.81 13.18
CA ALA A 178 -5.55 9.93 12.02
C ALA A 178 -4.56 8.77 12.19
N GLY A 179 -3.35 9.05 12.74
CA GLY A 179 -2.37 8.02 13.07
C GLY A 179 -2.90 7.03 14.11
N LYS A 180 -3.45 7.52 15.23
CA LYS A 180 -4.07 6.69 16.28
C LYS A 180 -5.20 5.82 15.72
N LYS A 181 -6.10 6.42 14.93
CA LYS A 181 -7.22 5.71 14.30
C LYS A 181 -6.71 4.58 13.40
N ALA A 182 -5.73 4.87 12.54
CA ALA A 182 -5.12 3.86 11.69
C ALA A 182 -4.53 2.70 12.52
N PHE A 183 -3.80 3.01 13.59
CA PHE A 183 -3.19 1.99 14.46
C PHE A 183 -4.26 1.13 15.15
N VAL A 184 -5.27 1.74 15.79
CA VAL A 184 -6.30 1.02 16.56
C VAL A 184 -7.16 0.15 15.64
N VAL A 185 -7.63 0.68 14.51
CA VAL A 185 -8.48 -0.09 13.57
C VAL A 185 -7.72 -1.29 12.99
N ASN A 186 -6.43 -1.09 12.63
CA ASN A 186 -5.60 -2.20 12.19
C ASN A 186 -5.41 -3.24 13.28
N ARG A 187 -5.24 -2.84 14.56
CA ARG A 187 -5.08 -3.76 15.70
C ARG A 187 -6.29 -4.66 15.91
N ILE A 188 -7.51 -4.18 15.62
CA ILE A 188 -8.71 -5.02 15.62
C ILE A 188 -8.58 -6.16 14.60
N GLY A 189 -8.08 -5.86 13.39
CA GLY A 189 -7.77 -6.88 12.39
C GLY A 189 -6.66 -7.83 12.83
N ASP A 190 -5.59 -7.30 13.41
CA ASP A 190 -4.42 -8.04 13.87
C ASP A 190 -4.78 -9.06 14.97
N PHE A 191 -5.79 -8.74 15.81
CA PHE A 191 -6.33 -9.69 16.77
C PHE A 191 -6.92 -10.94 16.10
N GLY A 192 -7.66 -10.77 15.01
CA GLY A 192 -8.14 -11.89 14.20
C GLY A 192 -6.98 -12.71 13.62
N PHE A 193 -5.95 -12.04 13.10
CA PHE A 193 -4.79 -12.72 12.53
C PHE A 193 -4.04 -13.57 13.57
N ILE A 194 -3.78 -13.05 14.76
CA ILE A 194 -3.07 -13.79 15.82
C ILE A 194 -3.88 -15.01 16.30
N LEU A 195 -5.20 -14.88 16.42
CA LEU A 195 -6.07 -16.02 16.72
C LEU A 195 -6.03 -17.07 15.60
N GLY A 196 -5.95 -16.64 14.34
CA GLY A 196 -5.73 -17.53 13.20
C GLY A 196 -4.41 -18.30 13.32
N ILE A 197 -3.32 -17.63 13.70
CA ILE A 197 -2.01 -18.27 13.94
C ILE A 197 -2.12 -19.29 15.07
N PHE A 198 -2.74 -18.96 16.20
CA PHE A 198 -2.93 -19.90 17.31
C PHE A 198 -3.74 -21.13 16.89
N LEU A 199 -4.76 -20.94 16.06
CA LEU A 199 -5.56 -22.06 15.56
C LEU A 199 -4.76 -22.91 14.56
N ILE A 200 -3.88 -22.30 13.74
CA ILE A 200 -2.95 -23.04 12.87
C ILE A 200 -2.04 -23.92 13.72
N PHE A 201 -1.43 -23.37 14.77
CA PHE A 201 -0.61 -24.16 15.69
C PHE A 201 -1.37 -25.30 16.34
N ASN A 202 -2.56 -25.03 16.84
CA ASN A 202 -3.38 -26.06 17.50
C ASN A 202 -3.77 -27.17 16.51
N THR A 203 -3.93 -26.85 15.24
CA THR A 203 -4.40 -27.79 14.21
C THR A 203 -3.26 -28.58 13.58
N PHE A 204 -2.13 -27.92 13.26
CA PHE A 204 -1.04 -28.50 12.47
C PHE A 204 0.23 -28.74 13.29
N GLY A 205 0.32 -28.23 14.52
CA GLY A 205 1.53 -28.31 15.37
C GLY A 205 2.68 -27.42 14.94
N THR A 206 2.50 -26.58 13.92
CA THR A 206 3.53 -25.70 13.35
C THR A 206 2.90 -24.48 12.69
N ALA A 207 3.69 -23.40 12.49
CA ALA A 207 3.30 -22.25 11.67
C ALA A 207 4.06 -22.16 10.34
N ASP A 208 4.91 -23.14 10.03
CA ASP A 208 5.66 -23.19 8.79
C ASP A 208 4.75 -23.43 7.58
N TYR A 209 4.89 -22.63 6.52
CA TYR A 209 4.04 -22.73 5.33
C TYR A 209 4.18 -24.08 4.63
N GLY A 210 5.42 -24.57 4.47
CA GLY A 210 5.68 -25.82 3.77
C GLY A 210 4.96 -26.98 4.43
N THR A 211 5.11 -27.11 5.74
CA THR A 211 4.52 -28.19 6.54
C THR A 211 2.99 -28.06 6.63
N VAL A 212 2.48 -26.85 6.92
CA VAL A 212 1.01 -26.61 7.01
C VAL A 212 0.33 -26.95 5.70
N PHE A 213 0.88 -26.50 4.57
CA PHE A 213 0.25 -26.72 3.27
C PHE A 213 0.36 -28.18 2.81
N ALA A 214 1.49 -28.86 3.11
CA ALA A 214 1.65 -30.29 2.83
C ALA A 214 0.63 -31.14 3.62
N LEU A 215 0.46 -30.89 4.91
CA LEU A 215 -0.51 -31.60 5.74
C LEU A 215 -1.95 -31.33 5.30
N ALA A 216 -2.29 -30.08 5.01
CA ALA A 216 -3.60 -29.69 4.54
C ALA A 216 -3.94 -30.34 3.18
N ALA A 217 -2.99 -30.40 2.27
CA ALA A 217 -3.15 -31.04 0.96
C ALA A 217 -3.24 -32.57 1.05
N ALA A 218 -2.52 -33.20 2.00
CA ALA A 218 -2.54 -34.65 2.20
C ALA A 218 -3.88 -35.15 2.78
N GLN A 219 -4.54 -34.36 3.64
CA GLN A 219 -5.78 -34.74 4.32
C GLN A 219 -6.87 -33.66 4.23
N PRO A 220 -7.34 -33.30 3.02
CA PRO A 220 -8.20 -32.14 2.82
C PRO A 220 -9.52 -32.22 3.59
N LEU A 221 -10.16 -33.39 3.63
CA LEU A 221 -11.43 -33.58 4.34
C LEU A 221 -11.28 -33.48 5.86
N HIS A 222 -10.14 -33.93 6.40
CA HIS A 222 -9.87 -33.85 7.83
C HIS A 222 -9.72 -32.41 8.31
N TYR A 223 -9.04 -31.59 7.54
CA TYR A 223 -8.74 -30.20 7.91
C TYR A 223 -9.76 -29.17 7.44
N ALA A 224 -10.75 -29.52 6.61
CA ALA A 224 -11.69 -28.57 6.01
C ALA A 224 -12.43 -27.69 7.05
N GLY A 225 -12.86 -28.28 8.17
CA GLY A 225 -13.55 -27.56 9.24
C GLY A 225 -12.64 -26.53 9.93
N ALA A 226 -11.46 -26.96 10.32
CA ALA A 226 -10.46 -26.09 10.94
C ALA A 226 -9.96 -25.01 9.96
N ALA A 227 -9.74 -25.38 8.70
CA ALA A 227 -9.34 -24.45 7.64
C ALA A 227 -10.35 -23.31 7.47
N THR A 228 -11.66 -23.58 7.61
CA THR A 228 -12.69 -22.55 7.53
C THR A 228 -12.51 -21.49 8.63
N ALA A 229 -12.35 -21.91 9.88
CA ALA A 229 -12.15 -20.98 11.00
C ALA A 229 -10.82 -20.23 10.86
N ILE A 230 -9.74 -20.93 10.52
CA ILE A 230 -8.42 -20.32 10.27
C ILE A 230 -8.53 -19.26 9.18
N CYS A 231 -9.10 -19.57 8.02
CA CYS A 231 -9.19 -18.65 6.90
C CYS A 231 -10.06 -17.42 7.22
N LEU A 232 -11.17 -17.57 7.94
CA LEU A 232 -12.00 -16.44 8.34
C LEU A 232 -11.25 -15.54 9.34
N LEU A 233 -10.52 -16.09 10.31
CA LEU A 233 -9.71 -15.32 11.25
C LEU A 233 -8.55 -14.59 10.55
N LEU A 234 -7.85 -15.25 9.64
CA LEU A 234 -6.83 -14.61 8.80
C LEU A 234 -7.44 -13.50 7.93
N PHE A 235 -8.65 -13.72 7.41
CA PHE A 235 -9.34 -12.72 6.59
C PHE A 235 -9.77 -11.49 7.40
N VAL A 236 -10.12 -11.62 8.68
CA VAL A 236 -10.32 -10.46 9.58
C VAL A 236 -9.04 -9.61 9.64
N GLY A 237 -7.86 -10.26 9.78
CA GLY A 237 -6.57 -9.56 9.69
C GLY A 237 -6.38 -8.84 8.35
N ALA A 238 -6.71 -9.51 7.25
CA ALA A 238 -6.65 -8.92 5.93
C ALA A 238 -7.58 -7.71 5.77
N CYS A 239 -8.80 -7.77 6.32
CA CYS A 239 -9.74 -6.63 6.31
C CYS A 239 -9.17 -5.40 7.02
N GLY A 240 -8.42 -5.56 8.09
CA GLY A 240 -7.73 -4.47 8.78
C GLY A 240 -6.71 -3.77 7.87
N LYS A 241 -5.64 -4.49 7.48
CA LYS A 241 -4.54 -3.91 6.68
C LYS A 241 -4.96 -3.47 5.29
N SER A 242 -5.85 -4.23 4.64
CA SER A 242 -6.30 -3.93 3.28
C SER A 242 -7.60 -3.15 3.23
N ALA A 243 -8.01 -2.55 4.34
CA ALA A 243 -9.15 -1.64 4.42
C ALA A 243 -10.42 -2.17 3.74
N GLN A 244 -10.78 -3.44 4.01
CA GLN A 244 -12.03 -4.01 3.55
C GLN A 244 -13.15 -3.72 4.56
N LEU A 245 -14.40 -3.77 4.12
CA LEU A 245 -15.55 -3.67 5.00
C LEU A 245 -15.47 -4.71 6.13
N PRO A 246 -15.73 -4.32 7.40
CA PRO A 246 -16.08 -2.96 7.87
C PRO A 246 -14.87 -2.12 8.29
N LEU A 247 -13.62 -2.60 8.22
CA LEU A 247 -12.41 -1.99 8.78
C LEU A 247 -11.72 -0.98 7.84
N TYR A 248 -12.42 -0.40 6.87
CA TYR A 248 -11.85 0.53 5.87
C TYR A 248 -11.65 1.96 6.38
N VAL A 249 -12.27 2.34 7.49
CA VAL A 249 -12.48 3.73 7.96
C VAL A 249 -11.20 4.51 8.27
N TRP A 250 -10.08 3.85 8.46
CA TRP A 250 -8.78 4.48 8.73
C TRP A 250 -8.09 5.01 7.47
N LEU A 251 -8.36 4.37 6.32
CA LEU A 251 -7.59 4.62 5.09
C LEU A 251 -7.79 6.03 4.52
N PRO A 252 -9.01 6.60 4.45
CA PRO A 252 -9.21 7.98 4.00
C PRO A 252 -8.58 9.02 4.92
N ASP A 253 -8.52 8.77 6.23
CA ASP A 253 -7.92 9.67 7.20
C ASP A 253 -6.38 9.59 7.17
N ALA A 254 -5.82 8.47 6.68
CA ALA A 254 -4.39 8.34 6.44
C ALA A 254 -3.82 9.38 5.44
N MET A 255 -4.69 10.10 4.74
CA MET A 255 -4.32 11.22 3.86
C MET A 255 -3.76 12.42 4.63
N ALA A 256 -3.84 12.45 5.96
CA ALA A 256 -3.23 13.46 6.83
C ALA A 256 -1.69 13.48 6.73
N GLY A 257 -1.05 12.37 6.40
CA GLY A 257 0.40 12.28 6.20
C GLY A 257 0.89 12.91 4.89
N PRO A 258 2.23 13.12 4.75
CA PRO A 258 2.83 13.59 3.50
C PRO A 258 2.48 12.69 2.31
N THR A 259 2.34 13.27 1.11
CA THR A 259 1.88 12.52 -0.08
C THR A 259 2.78 11.34 -0.48
N PRO A 260 4.12 11.37 -0.36
CA PRO A 260 4.95 10.18 -0.59
C PRO A 260 4.61 9.01 0.34
N VAL A 261 4.16 9.28 1.58
CA VAL A 261 3.63 8.24 2.50
C VAL A 261 2.38 7.62 1.94
N SER A 262 1.44 8.46 1.47
CA SER A 262 0.21 7.97 0.84
C SER A 262 0.54 7.07 -0.35
N ALA A 263 1.49 7.45 -1.21
CA ALA A 263 1.94 6.63 -2.32
C ALA A 263 2.52 5.28 -1.83
N LEU A 264 3.40 5.29 -0.82
CA LEU A 264 4.03 4.08 -0.31
C LEU A 264 3.01 3.12 0.30
N ILE A 265 2.17 3.59 1.22
CA ILE A 265 1.18 2.78 1.94
C ILE A 265 0.15 2.21 0.96
N HIS A 266 -0.35 3.02 0.00
CA HIS A 266 -1.53 2.70 -0.80
C HIS A 266 -1.22 2.04 -2.15
N ALA A 267 0.03 2.18 -2.69
CA ALA A 267 0.31 1.62 -4.01
C ALA A 267 0.81 0.18 -3.95
N ALA A 268 1.87 -0.09 -3.16
CA ALA A 268 2.67 -1.30 -3.33
C ALA A 268 2.93 -2.09 -2.03
N THR A 269 2.48 -1.60 -0.86
CA THR A 269 3.00 -2.11 0.40
C THR A 269 1.90 -2.49 1.40
N MET A 270 1.68 -1.70 2.48
CA MET A 270 0.85 -2.10 3.62
C MET A 270 -0.54 -2.61 3.24
N VAL A 271 -1.25 -1.87 2.37
CA VAL A 271 -2.62 -2.25 2.00
C VAL A 271 -2.70 -3.49 1.12
N THR A 272 -1.59 -3.90 0.50
CA THR A 272 -1.51 -5.12 -0.30
C THR A 272 -1.15 -6.35 0.54
N ALA A 273 -0.72 -6.16 1.80
CA ALA A 273 -0.31 -7.23 2.70
C ALA A 273 -1.44 -8.25 2.96
N GLY A 274 -2.69 -7.80 3.11
CA GLY A 274 -3.83 -8.71 3.27
C GLY A 274 -4.11 -9.57 2.04
N VAL A 275 -3.99 -8.98 0.85
CA VAL A 275 -4.12 -9.73 -0.42
C VAL A 275 -3.00 -10.77 -0.53
N TYR A 276 -1.75 -10.35 -0.24
CA TYR A 276 -0.60 -11.25 -0.23
C TYR A 276 -0.80 -12.42 0.74
N MET A 277 -1.27 -12.17 1.96
CA MET A 277 -1.50 -13.21 2.98
C MET A 277 -2.58 -14.19 2.53
N VAL A 278 -3.70 -13.73 1.97
CA VAL A 278 -4.77 -14.61 1.45
C VAL A 278 -4.25 -15.46 0.30
N VAL A 279 -3.51 -14.87 -0.64
CA VAL A 279 -2.92 -15.61 -1.76
C VAL A 279 -1.82 -16.55 -1.29
N ARG A 280 -1.00 -16.17 -0.31
CA ARG A 280 0.01 -17.05 0.33
C ARG A 280 -0.66 -18.29 0.95
N SER A 281 -1.81 -18.11 1.56
CA SER A 281 -2.57 -19.17 2.23
C SER A 281 -3.58 -19.87 1.30
N ASN A 282 -3.44 -19.75 -0.04
CA ASN A 282 -4.42 -20.26 -1.01
C ASN A 282 -4.78 -21.73 -0.80
N VAL A 283 -3.85 -22.57 -0.36
CA VAL A 283 -4.08 -24.00 -0.09
C VAL A 283 -5.15 -24.16 0.99
N LEU A 284 -5.08 -23.39 2.09
CA LEU A 284 -6.07 -23.42 3.16
C LEU A 284 -7.42 -22.83 2.68
N PHE A 285 -7.40 -21.69 1.98
CA PHE A 285 -8.62 -21.05 1.48
C PHE A 285 -9.41 -21.96 0.52
N ARG A 286 -8.73 -22.70 -0.35
CA ARG A 286 -9.38 -23.67 -1.26
C ARG A 286 -10.07 -24.82 -0.55
N LEU A 287 -9.64 -25.19 0.66
CA LEU A 287 -10.32 -26.19 1.48
C LEU A 287 -11.65 -25.68 2.08
N SER A 288 -11.90 -24.37 2.04
CA SER A 288 -13.10 -23.76 2.60
C SER A 288 -13.88 -22.92 1.58
N PRO A 289 -14.85 -23.50 0.87
CA PRO A 289 -15.74 -22.76 -0.03
C PRO A 289 -16.45 -21.59 0.67
N MET A 290 -16.77 -21.73 1.97
CA MET A 290 -17.40 -20.68 2.77
C MET A 290 -16.47 -19.48 2.96
N ALA A 291 -15.19 -19.71 3.28
CA ALA A 291 -14.22 -18.63 3.41
C ALA A 291 -13.96 -17.95 2.05
N MET A 292 -13.85 -18.72 0.96
CA MET A 292 -13.72 -18.19 -0.40
C MET A 292 -14.90 -17.28 -0.76
N MET A 293 -16.14 -17.75 -0.50
CA MET A 293 -17.35 -16.95 -0.73
C MET A 293 -17.34 -15.66 0.11
N ALA A 294 -16.97 -15.73 1.38
CA ALA A 294 -16.87 -14.55 2.26
C ALA A 294 -15.88 -13.52 1.70
N VAL A 295 -14.70 -13.98 1.25
CA VAL A 295 -13.67 -13.12 0.61
C VAL A 295 -14.21 -12.48 -0.67
N ALA A 296 -14.89 -13.24 -1.54
CA ALA A 296 -15.46 -12.73 -2.77
C ALA A 296 -16.56 -11.68 -2.53
N LEU A 297 -17.48 -11.95 -1.60
CA LEU A 297 -18.59 -11.04 -1.29
C LEU A 297 -18.12 -9.76 -0.63
N VAL A 298 -17.24 -9.84 0.37
CA VAL A 298 -16.67 -8.66 1.03
C VAL A 298 -15.84 -7.85 0.03
N GLY A 299 -15.05 -8.51 -0.82
CA GLY A 299 -14.29 -7.84 -1.88
C GLY A 299 -15.18 -7.09 -2.87
N ALA A 300 -16.22 -7.73 -3.40
CA ALA A 300 -17.16 -7.10 -4.34
C ALA A 300 -17.94 -5.95 -3.68
N ALA A 301 -18.44 -6.15 -2.45
CA ALA A 301 -19.15 -5.12 -1.69
C ALA A 301 -18.24 -3.91 -1.41
N THR A 302 -16.98 -4.15 -1.00
CA THR A 302 -15.99 -3.08 -0.76
C THR A 302 -15.69 -2.33 -2.05
N ALA A 303 -15.52 -3.03 -3.17
CA ALA A 303 -15.20 -2.42 -4.46
C ALA A 303 -16.26 -1.39 -4.88
N ILE A 304 -17.54 -1.78 -4.85
CA ILE A 304 -18.64 -0.90 -5.26
C ILE A 304 -18.90 0.21 -4.22
N PHE A 305 -18.90 -0.13 -2.93
CA PHE A 305 -19.13 0.82 -1.85
C PHE A 305 -18.10 1.95 -1.86
N ALA A 306 -16.81 1.64 -1.95
CA ALA A 306 -15.77 2.65 -2.02
C ALA A 306 -15.84 3.48 -3.31
N ALA A 307 -16.23 2.87 -4.44
CA ALA A 307 -16.41 3.58 -5.69
C ALA A 307 -17.53 4.64 -5.59
N THR A 308 -18.67 4.32 -4.95
CA THR A 308 -19.75 5.30 -4.75
C THR A 308 -19.32 6.49 -3.89
N ILE A 309 -18.52 6.27 -2.83
CA ILE A 309 -17.98 7.37 -2.02
C ILE A 309 -17.00 8.21 -2.84
N GLY A 310 -16.15 7.57 -3.65
CA GLY A 310 -15.19 8.25 -4.51
C GLY A 310 -15.82 9.25 -5.49
N LEU A 311 -17.06 9.02 -5.91
CA LEU A 311 -17.82 9.95 -6.77
C LEU A 311 -18.07 11.31 -6.12
N ALA A 312 -18.29 11.34 -4.80
CA ALA A 312 -18.70 12.54 -4.07
C ALA A 312 -17.51 13.32 -3.48
N GLN A 313 -16.31 12.72 -3.40
CA GLN A 313 -15.16 13.38 -2.79
C GLN A 313 -14.66 14.55 -3.65
N ASN A 314 -14.25 15.63 -2.98
CA ASN A 314 -13.67 16.82 -3.62
C ASN A 314 -12.18 16.98 -3.32
N ASP A 315 -11.66 16.35 -2.28
CA ASP A 315 -10.23 16.28 -1.97
C ASP A 315 -9.54 15.27 -2.89
N ILE A 316 -8.51 15.71 -3.63
CA ILE A 316 -7.79 14.89 -4.61
C ILE A 316 -7.16 13.63 -3.97
N LYS A 317 -6.64 13.73 -2.73
CA LYS A 317 -6.06 12.59 -2.00
C LYS A 317 -7.16 11.64 -1.52
N LYS A 318 -8.31 12.14 -1.05
CA LYS A 318 -9.42 11.30 -0.59
C LYS A 318 -10.07 10.53 -1.75
N VAL A 319 -10.23 11.12 -2.94
CA VAL A 319 -10.66 10.37 -4.14
C VAL A 319 -9.72 9.19 -4.40
N LEU A 320 -8.42 9.42 -4.37
CA LEU A 320 -7.43 8.37 -4.57
C LEU A 320 -7.42 7.33 -3.46
N ALA A 321 -7.71 7.71 -2.21
CA ALA A 321 -7.84 6.79 -1.09
C ALA A 321 -9.03 5.83 -1.28
N TYR A 322 -10.23 6.34 -1.55
CA TYR A 322 -11.39 5.50 -1.83
C TYR A 322 -11.22 4.66 -3.10
N SER A 323 -10.53 5.20 -4.10
CA SER A 323 -10.12 4.44 -5.26
C SER A 323 -9.18 3.28 -4.89
N THR A 324 -8.30 3.43 -3.88
CA THR A 324 -7.47 2.32 -3.38
C THR A 324 -8.32 1.25 -2.70
N VAL A 325 -9.23 1.64 -1.80
CA VAL A 325 -10.18 0.70 -1.15
C VAL A 325 -10.94 -0.11 -2.20
N SER A 326 -11.43 0.57 -3.25
CA SER A 326 -12.15 -0.08 -4.36
C SER A 326 -11.27 -1.09 -5.12
N GLN A 327 -10.03 -0.73 -5.49
CA GLN A 327 -9.13 -1.64 -6.21
C GLN A 327 -8.69 -2.84 -5.35
N LEU A 328 -8.48 -2.65 -4.05
CA LEU A 328 -8.25 -3.77 -3.12
C LEU A 328 -9.47 -4.70 -3.06
N GLY A 329 -10.68 -4.15 -3.09
CA GLY A 329 -11.91 -4.94 -3.23
C GLY A 329 -11.88 -5.86 -4.47
N TYR A 330 -11.38 -5.38 -5.62
CA TYR A 330 -11.18 -6.22 -6.81
C TYR A 330 -10.15 -7.34 -6.58
N MET A 331 -9.06 -7.06 -5.87
CA MET A 331 -8.05 -8.08 -5.59
C MET A 331 -8.63 -9.18 -4.68
N PHE A 332 -9.43 -8.81 -3.67
CA PHE A 332 -10.13 -9.80 -2.83
C PHE A 332 -11.24 -10.52 -3.60
N LEU A 333 -11.97 -9.84 -4.47
CA LEU A 333 -12.90 -10.47 -5.38
C LEU A 333 -12.19 -11.55 -6.21
N GLY A 334 -11.06 -11.21 -6.84
CA GLY A 334 -10.25 -12.16 -7.62
C GLY A 334 -9.76 -13.34 -6.78
N ALA A 335 -9.23 -13.08 -5.58
CA ALA A 335 -8.78 -14.13 -4.68
C ALA A 335 -9.95 -15.03 -4.22
N GLY A 336 -11.10 -14.43 -3.88
CA GLY A 336 -12.28 -15.15 -3.39
C GLY A 336 -12.97 -16.03 -4.44
N VAL A 337 -12.89 -15.68 -5.72
CA VAL A 337 -13.38 -16.54 -6.82
C VAL A 337 -12.34 -17.56 -7.30
N GLY A 338 -11.18 -17.64 -6.65
CA GLY A 338 -10.11 -18.59 -6.99
C GLY A 338 -9.11 -18.10 -8.04
N ALA A 339 -9.28 -16.89 -8.57
CA ALA A 339 -8.36 -16.26 -9.52
C ALA A 339 -7.18 -15.60 -8.81
N PHE A 340 -6.42 -16.37 -8.01
CA PHE A 340 -5.32 -15.86 -7.16
C PHE A 340 -4.22 -15.18 -7.97
N THR A 341 -3.88 -15.74 -9.13
CA THR A 341 -2.88 -15.17 -10.04
C THR A 341 -3.32 -13.81 -10.55
N ALA A 342 -4.59 -13.67 -10.96
CA ALA A 342 -5.17 -12.40 -11.39
C ALA A 342 -5.17 -11.35 -10.27
N ALA A 343 -5.43 -11.75 -9.02
CA ALA A 343 -5.36 -10.86 -7.86
C ALA A 343 -3.95 -10.28 -7.66
N ILE A 344 -2.90 -11.11 -7.73
CA ILE A 344 -1.50 -10.65 -7.64
C ILE A 344 -1.07 -9.87 -8.88
N PHE A 345 -1.54 -10.25 -10.06
CA PHE A 345 -1.29 -9.47 -11.28
C PHE A 345 -1.90 -8.08 -11.18
N HIS A 346 -3.14 -7.98 -10.67
CA HIS A 346 -3.75 -6.67 -10.43
C HIS A 346 -3.03 -5.87 -9.35
N LEU A 347 -2.53 -6.51 -8.30
CA LEU A 347 -1.69 -5.87 -7.28
C LEU A 347 -0.43 -5.25 -7.89
N MET A 348 0.27 -5.96 -8.78
CA MET A 348 1.47 -5.46 -9.43
C MET A 348 1.17 -4.26 -10.35
N THR A 349 0.17 -4.36 -11.22
CA THR A 349 -0.23 -3.25 -12.10
C THR A 349 -0.76 -2.06 -11.30
N HIS A 350 -1.51 -2.33 -10.20
CA HIS A 350 -1.98 -1.34 -9.26
C HIS A 350 -0.83 -0.54 -8.64
N ALA A 351 0.28 -1.19 -8.28
CA ALA A 351 1.43 -0.51 -7.74
C ALA A 351 1.97 0.58 -8.68
N PHE A 352 1.97 0.33 -9.99
CA PHE A 352 2.45 1.27 -11.00
C PHE A 352 1.54 2.50 -11.13
N PHE A 353 0.27 2.28 -11.47
CA PHE A 353 -0.63 3.41 -11.71
C PHE A 353 -1.03 4.13 -10.42
N LYS A 354 -1.10 3.45 -9.26
CA LYS A 354 -1.41 4.11 -7.98
C LYS A 354 -0.26 4.96 -7.46
N ALA A 355 0.97 4.48 -7.54
CA ALA A 355 2.12 5.31 -7.21
C ALA A 355 2.15 6.55 -8.12
N CYS A 356 1.93 6.40 -9.43
CA CYS A 356 1.87 7.51 -10.38
C CYS A 356 0.75 8.51 -10.02
N LEU A 357 -0.45 8.04 -9.66
CA LEU A 357 -1.59 8.90 -9.30
C LEU A 357 -1.36 9.65 -7.99
N PHE A 358 -0.89 8.97 -6.93
CA PHE A 358 -0.62 9.64 -5.65
C PHE A 358 0.53 10.63 -5.74
N LEU A 359 1.64 10.23 -6.37
CA LEU A 359 2.76 11.15 -6.56
C LEU A 359 2.39 12.29 -7.52
N GLY A 360 1.58 12.03 -8.56
CA GLY A 360 1.04 13.06 -9.43
C GLY A 360 0.12 14.03 -8.69
N ALA A 361 -0.76 13.55 -7.80
CA ALA A 361 -1.53 14.41 -6.90
C ALA A 361 -0.63 15.21 -5.97
N GLY A 362 0.45 14.61 -5.46
CA GLY A 362 1.47 15.34 -4.69
C GLY A 362 2.13 16.46 -5.48
N SER A 363 2.45 16.19 -6.76
CA SER A 363 2.99 17.21 -7.67
C SER A 363 2.00 18.37 -7.86
N VAL A 364 0.70 18.07 -8.07
CA VAL A 364 -0.36 19.09 -8.17
C VAL A 364 -0.46 19.91 -6.89
N ILE A 365 -0.53 19.27 -5.73
CA ILE A 365 -0.61 19.93 -4.42
C ILE A 365 0.60 20.83 -4.20
N HIS A 366 1.81 20.36 -4.51
CA HIS A 366 3.04 21.13 -4.41
C HIS A 366 3.01 22.35 -5.34
N GLY A 367 2.64 22.17 -6.60
CA GLY A 367 2.54 23.22 -7.59
C GLY A 367 1.42 24.23 -7.34
N CYS A 368 0.39 23.88 -6.56
CA CYS A 368 -0.73 24.75 -6.18
C CYS A 368 -0.59 25.32 -4.76
N GLY A 369 0.61 25.30 -4.15
CA GLY A 369 0.84 25.90 -2.84
C GLY A 369 0.12 25.20 -1.68
N GLY A 370 -0.12 23.89 -1.79
CA GLY A 370 -0.74 23.07 -0.73
C GLY A 370 -2.24 22.82 -0.89
N GLU A 371 -2.89 23.39 -1.92
CA GLU A 371 -4.33 23.18 -2.15
C GLU A 371 -4.64 21.71 -2.49
N GLN A 372 -5.68 21.16 -1.85
CA GLN A 372 -6.14 19.77 -2.05
C GLN A 372 -7.56 19.69 -2.62
N ASP A 373 -8.36 20.76 -2.54
CA ASP A 373 -9.73 20.79 -3.06
C ASP A 373 -9.73 20.99 -4.58
N MET A 374 -10.18 19.98 -5.31
CA MET A 374 -10.27 20.01 -6.78
C MET A 374 -11.21 21.11 -7.31
N ARG A 375 -12.15 21.60 -6.48
CA ARG A 375 -13.05 22.71 -6.85
C ARG A 375 -12.30 24.03 -7.01
N ARG A 376 -11.17 24.19 -6.29
CA ARG A 376 -10.26 25.34 -6.36
C ARG A 376 -9.12 25.17 -7.35
N MET A 377 -9.02 23.99 -7.99
CA MET A 377 -8.07 23.71 -9.08
C MET A 377 -8.70 24.06 -10.44
N GLY A 378 -8.17 23.55 -11.51
CA GLY A 378 -8.62 23.69 -12.89
C GLY A 378 -7.60 24.37 -13.77
N GLY A 379 -7.65 24.15 -15.08
CA GLY A 379 -6.76 24.79 -16.05
C GLY A 379 -5.28 24.49 -15.90
N LEU A 380 -4.86 23.57 -15.02
CA LEU A 380 -3.45 23.28 -14.71
C LEU A 380 -2.67 22.69 -15.89
N ARG A 381 -3.35 22.31 -16.98
CA ARG A 381 -2.72 21.76 -18.20
C ARG A 381 -1.64 22.65 -18.80
N LYS A 382 -1.72 23.97 -18.59
CA LYS A 382 -0.76 24.95 -19.12
C LYS A 382 0.47 25.09 -18.22
N TYR A 383 0.27 24.91 -16.92
CA TYR A 383 1.29 25.12 -15.89
C TYR A 383 2.08 23.85 -15.55
N MET A 384 1.42 22.68 -15.68
CA MET A 384 1.97 21.38 -15.27
C MET A 384 1.83 20.32 -16.37
N PRO A 385 2.46 20.49 -17.53
CA PRO A 385 2.28 19.59 -18.68
C PRO A 385 2.79 18.17 -18.42
N GLN A 386 3.92 17.99 -17.72
CA GLN A 386 4.49 16.67 -17.43
C GLN A 386 3.62 15.90 -16.43
N THR A 387 3.24 16.55 -15.33
CA THR A 387 2.33 15.97 -14.32
C THR A 387 0.98 15.62 -14.94
N ARG A 388 0.44 16.47 -15.82
CA ARG A 388 -0.81 16.21 -16.54
C ARG A 388 -0.76 14.92 -17.35
N TRP A 389 0.27 14.75 -18.19
CA TRP A 389 0.36 13.59 -19.07
C TRP A 389 0.56 12.28 -18.30
N THR A 390 1.41 12.29 -17.25
CA THR A 390 1.63 11.13 -16.41
C THR A 390 0.37 10.72 -15.65
N MET A 391 -0.38 11.70 -15.10
CA MET A 391 -1.66 11.44 -14.47
C MET A 391 -2.75 10.96 -15.44
N LEU A 392 -2.76 11.44 -16.70
CA LEU A 392 -3.68 10.94 -17.72
C LEU A 392 -3.43 9.46 -17.99
N VAL A 393 -2.17 9.10 -18.23
CA VAL A 393 -1.77 7.70 -18.47
C VAL A 393 -2.19 6.79 -17.31
N ALA A 394 -1.93 7.21 -16.09
CA ALA A 394 -2.32 6.42 -14.92
C ALA A 394 -3.85 6.37 -14.72
N THR A 395 -4.58 7.43 -15.09
CA THR A 395 -6.04 7.45 -15.09
C THR A 395 -6.61 6.47 -16.13
N LEU A 396 -6.05 6.40 -17.32
CA LEU A 396 -6.44 5.44 -18.36
C LEU A 396 -6.16 4.00 -17.87
N ALA A 397 -5.01 3.79 -17.24
CA ALA A 397 -4.63 2.48 -16.70
C ALA A 397 -5.61 1.99 -15.62
N ILE A 398 -5.91 2.79 -14.60
CA ILE A 398 -6.84 2.39 -13.53
C ILE A 398 -8.29 2.26 -14.00
N ALA A 399 -8.71 3.04 -14.99
CA ALA A 399 -10.02 2.92 -15.63
C ALA A 399 -10.19 1.60 -16.38
N GLY A 400 -9.09 0.91 -16.71
CA GLY A 400 -9.13 -0.35 -17.47
C GLY A 400 -9.31 -0.12 -18.96
N ILE A 401 -8.75 0.96 -19.50
CA ILE A 401 -8.76 1.22 -20.95
C ILE A 401 -7.83 0.21 -21.63
N PRO A 402 -8.24 -0.41 -22.77
CA PRO A 402 -7.42 -1.36 -23.50
C PRO A 402 -5.99 -0.85 -23.76
N LEU A 403 -5.02 -1.75 -23.77
CA LEU A 403 -3.58 -1.54 -23.93
C LEU A 403 -2.84 -1.02 -22.68
N PHE A 404 -3.55 -0.47 -21.69
CA PHE A 404 -2.94 -0.06 -20.43
C PHE A 404 -2.91 -1.20 -19.41
N ALA A 405 -1.98 -1.14 -18.46
CA ALA A 405 -1.69 -2.23 -17.53
C ALA A 405 -2.91 -2.72 -16.73
N GLY A 406 -3.78 -1.81 -16.30
CA GLY A 406 -4.97 -2.14 -15.50
C GLY A 406 -6.07 -2.87 -16.28
N PHE A 407 -6.10 -2.77 -17.61
CA PHE A 407 -7.05 -3.51 -18.46
C PHE A 407 -6.86 -5.02 -18.29
N TYR A 408 -5.67 -5.51 -18.58
CA TYR A 408 -5.38 -6.95 -18.56
C TYR A 408 -5.68 -7.59 -17.20
N SER A 409 -5.23 -6.96 -16.12
CA SER A 409 -5.38 -7.52 -14.78
C SER A 409 -6.80 -7.45 -14.24
N LYS A 410 -7.54 -6.37 -14.53
CA LYS A 410 -8.93 -6.20 -14.07
C LYS A 410 -9.88 -7.10 -14.86
N ASP A 411 -9.66 -7.23 -16.17
CA ASP A 411 -10.46 -8.09 -17.03
C ASP A 411 -10.33 -9.56 -16.63
N GLU A 412 -9.13 -10.02 -16.27
CA GLU A 412 -8.89 -11.38 -15.78
C GLU A 412 -9.65 -11.65 -14.46
N ILE A 413 -9.70 -10.68 -13.53
CA ILE A 413 -10.51 -10.78 -12.31
C ILE A 413 -12.00 -10.86 -12.64
N LEU A 414 -12.48 -9.99 -13.54
CA LEU A 414 -13.89 -9.98 -13.94
C LEU A 414 -14.29 -11.25 -14.69
N ALA A 415 -13.42 -11.79 -15.53
CA ALA A 415 -13.65 -13.08 -16.19
C ALA A 415 -13.78 -14.22 -15.16
N GLY A 416 -12.90 -14.26 -14.15
CA GLY A 416 -13.02 -15.22 -13.04
C GLY A 416 -14.32 -15.04 -12.24
N ALA A 417 -14.72 -13.80 -11.98
CA ALA A 417 -15.97 -13.50 -11.28
C ALA A 417 -17.21 -13.92 -12.09
N PHE A 418 -17.18 -13.74 -13.42
CA PHE A 418 -18.27 -14.18 -14.30
C PHE A 418 -18.42 -15.71 -14.31
N ALA A 419 -17.31 -16.43 -14.38
CA ALA A 419 -17.30 -17.88 -14.32
C ALA A 419 -17.79 -18.43 -12.96
N PHE A 420 -17.56 -17.68 -11.88
CA PHE A 420 -17.99 -18.05 -10.53
C PHE A 420 -19.47 -17.74 -10.30
N HIS A 421 -19.93 -16.51 -10.52
CA HIS A 421 -21.33 -16.10 -10.36
C HIS A 421 -21.63 -14.77 -11.07
N PRO A 422 -22.63 -14.73 -12.01
CA PRO A 422 -22.96 -13.53 -12.78
C PRO A 422 -23.32 -12.29 -11.94
N GLY A 423 -23.97 -12.47 -10.78
CA GLY A 423 -24.33 -11.37 -9.89
C GLY A 423 -23.10 -10.69 -9.27
N ILE A 424 -22.08 -11.46 -8.90
CA ILE A 424 -20.82 -10.93 -8.37
C ILE A 424 -20.04 -10.21 -9.48
N TRP A 425 -20.03 -10.78 -10.68
CA TRP A 425 -19.47 -10.10 -11.86
C TRP A 425 -20.14 -8.76 -12.13
N PHE A 426 -21.49 -8.71 -12.07
CA PHE A 426 -22.23 -7.46 -12.29
C PHE A 426 -21.82 -6.36 -11.31
N LEU A 427 -21.64 -6.68 -10.01
CA LEU A 427 -21.13 -5.72 -9.02
C LEU A 427 -19.72 -5.23 -9.37
N GLY A 428 -18.84 -6.14 -9.79
CA GLY A 428 -17.51 -5.81 -10.25
C GLY A 428 -17.53 -4.91 -11.50
N ALA A 429 -18.32 -5.26 -12.51
CA ALA A 429 -18.43 -4.50 -13.74
C ALA A 429 -19.00 -3.09 -13.51
N ALA A 430 -20.05 -2.97 -12.67
CA ALA A 430 -20.60 -1.68 -12.26
C ALA A 430 -19.56 -0.82 -11.53
N GLY A 431 -18.81 -1.40 -10.59
CA GLY A 431 -17.72 -0.72 -9.89
C GLY A 431 -16.60 -0.26 -10.82
N ALA A 432 -16.31 -1.00 -11.92
CA ALA A 432 -15.34 -0.59 -12.93
C ALA A 432 -15.82 0.66 -13.70
N GLY A 433 -17.10 0.72 -14.07
CA GLY A 433 -17.71 1.92 -14.66
C GLY A 433 -17.63 3.13 -13.73
N LEU A 434 -17.96 2.95 -12.44
CA LEU A 434 -17.81 4.00 -11.44
C LEU A 434 -16.35 4.44 -11.27
N THR A 435 -15.40 3.51 -11.35
CA THR A 435 -13.95 3.82 -11.29
C THR A 435 -13.55 4.73 -12.43
N ALA A 436 -13.95 4.43 -13.66
CA ALA A 436 -13.68 5.29 -14.81
C ALA A 436 -14.27 6.68 -14.58
N PHE A 437 -15.53 6.77 -14.13
CA PHE A 437 -16.21 8.04 -13.93
C PHE A 437 -15.48 8.93 -12.92
N TYR A 438 -15.21 8.46 -11.68
CA TYR A 438 -14.61 9.33 -10.67
C TYR A 438 -13.15 9.67 -10.96
N MET A 439 -12.41 8.79 -11.65
CA MET A 439 -11.03 9.08 -12.03
C MET A 439 -10.96 10.14 -13.15
N PHE A 440 -11.83 10.07 -14.16
CA PHE A 440 -11.91 11.12 -15.16
C PHE A 440 -12.48 12.43 -14.60
N ARG A 441 -13.43 12.36 -13.63
CA ARG A 441 -13.87 13.53 -12.87
C ARG A 441 -12.69 14.21 -12.18
N LEU A 442 -11.87 13.47 -11.44
CA LEU A 442 -10.66 13.99 -10.81
C LEU A 442 -9.75 14.66 -11.84
N TYR A 443 -9.46 13.99 -12.95
CA TYR A 443 -8.57 14.50 -13.99
C TYR A 443 -9.11 15.80 -14.61
N PHE A 444 -10.37 15.84 -15.02
CA PHE A 444 -10.95 17.02 -15.65
C PHE A 444 -11.10 18.19 -14.67
N MET A 445 -11.50 17.96 -13.43
CA MET A 445 -11.58 19.02 -12.42
C MET A 445 -10.22 19.66 -12.11
N THR A 446 -9.13 18.88 -12.20
CA THR A 446 -7.77 19.35 -11.92
C THR A 446 -7.15 20.06 -13.12
N PHE A 447 -7.24 19.50 -14.32
CA PHE A 447 -6.45 19.96 -15.47
C PHE A 447 -7.24 20.75 -16.52
N SER A 448 -8.58 20.66 -16.55
CA SER A 448 -9.40 21.30 -17.57
C SER A 448 -10.05 22.60 -17.07
N GLY A 449 -10.55 23.40 -18.01
CA GLY A 449 -11.16 24.70 -17.70
C GLY A 449 -10.14 25.82 -17.45
N HIS A 450 -10.45 26.71 -16.52
CA HIS A 450 -9.59 27.79 -16.05
C HIS A 450 -9.15 27.54 -14.58
N TYR A 451 -8.05 28.16 -14.18
CA TYR A 451 -7.56 28.06 -12.81
C TYR A 451 -8.47 28.85 -11.86
N ARG A 452 -8.92 28.19 -10.81
CA ARG A 452 -9.86 28.74 -9.82
C ARG A 452 -9.20 29.07 -8.48
N GLY A 453 -7.91 28.79 -8.34
CA GLY A 453 -7.13 29.14 -7.14
C GLY A 453 -6.80 30.65 -7.17
N GLY A 454 -7.35 31.40 -6.23
CA GLY A 454 -7.21 32.87 -6.15
C GLY A 454 -8.52 33.63 -6.23
N GLU A 455 -9.59 33.02 -6.73
CA GLU A 455 -10.94 33.53 -6.51
C GLU A 455 -11.36 33.15 -5.09
N GLY A 456 -11.51 34.14 -4.22
CA GLY A 456 -12.04 33.96 -2.87
C GLY A 456 -13.50 33.50 -2.95
N VAL A 457 -13.70 32.21 -3.13
CA VAL A 457 -14.99 31.60 -2.91
C VAL A 457 -15.15 31.53 -1.40
N GLY A 458 -15.93 32.46 -0.85
CA GLY A 458 -16.43 32.40 0.51
C GLY A 458 -17.29 31.14 0.69
N ILE A 459 -16.63 30.04 0.95
CA ILE A 459 -17.27 28.85 1.52
C ILE A 459 -16.77 28.82 2.95
N GLU A 460 -17.66 29.17 3.87
CA GLU A 460 -17.50 28.89 5.28
C GLU A 460 -17.05 27.43 5.42
N THR A 461 -15.82 27.22 5.85
CA THR A 461 -15.41 25.93 6.38
C THR A 461 -16.21 25.78 7.67
N SER A 462 -17.28 25.01 7.63
CA SER A 462 -17.91 24.49 8.83
C SER A 462 -16.92 23.52 9.49
N GLU A 463 -15.97 24.06 10.25
CA GLU A 463 -15.38 23.34 11.35
C GLU A 463 -16.51 23.07 12.36
N PRO A 464 -16.67 21.86 12.86
CA PRO A 464 -17.55 21.67 14.02
C PRO A 464 -16.91 22.42 15.19
N GLU A 465 -17.57 23.50 15.63
CA GLU A 465 -17.31 24.13 16.93
C GLU A 465 -17.47 23.05 18.02
N HIS A 466 -16.38 22.51 18.50
CA HIS A 466 -16.32 21.99 19.85
C HIS A 466 -15.79 23.10 20.74
N ALA A 467 -16.75 23.78 21.37
CA ALA A 467 -16.52 24.60 22.53
C ALA A 467 -15.87 23.77 23.63
N GLY A 468 -14.76 24.26 24.15
CA GLY A 468 -14.03 23.73 25.29
C GLY A 468 -12.95 24.71 25.65
N GLU A 469 -13.33 25.66 26.53
CA GLU A 469 -12.46 26.61 27.22
C GLU A 469 -11.26 25.89 27.82
N ASP A 470 -10.05 26.46 27.63
CA ASP A 470 -9.14 26.64 28.76
C ASP A 470 -8.10 27.72 28.42
N LEU A 471 -8.25 28.79 29.18
CA LEU A 471 -7.37 29.96 29.27
C LEU A 471 -6.05 29.57 29.93
N ILE A 472 -4.92 29.77 29.21
CA ILE A 472 -3.65 30.08 29.88
C ILE A 472 -2.98 31.24 29.14
N PRO A 473 -2.69 32.37 29.80
CA PRO A 473 -2.04 33.52 29.17
C PRO A 473 -0.53 33.32 29.18
N SER A 474 0.08 33.34 28.02
CA SER A 474 1.55 33.46 27.91
C SER A 474 1.99 34.90 27.76
N ALA A 475 2.89 35.24 28.64
CA ALA A 475 3.54 36.50 28.91
C ALA A 475 3.95 37.38 27.71
N VAL A 476 3.54 38.60 27.80
CA VAL A 476 4.18 39.89 27.57
C VAL A 476 5.63 39.87 27.06
N HIS A 477 5.84 40.37 25.86
CA HIS A 477 7.01 41.20 25.54
C HIS A 477 6.54 42.54 25.00
N LEU A 478 6.74 43.56 25.83
CA LEU A 478 6.72 44.98 25.46
C LEU A 478 7.95 45.25 24.61
N ASP A 479 7.80 45.79 23.42
CA ASP A 479 8.75 46.77 22.90
C ASP A 479 8.00 47.92 22.22
N GLN A 480 8.45 49.11 22.56
CA GLN A 480 7.90 50.41 22.15
C GLN A 480 8.50 50.80 20.80
N GLY A 481 7.69 51.40 19.96
CA GLY A 481 8.25 52.20 18.87
C GLY A 481 7.30 52.44 17.71
N ASP A 482 6.72 53.64 17.71
CA ASP A 482 6.29 54.45 16.57
C ASP A 482 5.04 54.13 15.77
N ALA A 483 4.07 54.99 16.04
CA ALA A 483 2.86 55.22 15.27
C ALA A 483 3.18 55.74 13.86
N HIS A 484 2.82 55.03 12.84
CA HIS A 484 2.41 55.60 11.56
C HIS A 484 1.07 54.98 11.12
N LEU A 485 0.05 55.82 11.15
CA LEU A 485 -1.22 55.60 10.47
C LEU A 485 -0.94 55.47 8.98
N ASP A 486 -1.17 54.28 8.40
CA ASP A 486 -1.45 54.22 6.98
C ASP A 486 -2.70 53.36 6.71
N LYS A 487 -3.62 53.99 5.98
CA LYS A 487 -4.90 53.49 5.54
C LYS A 487 -4.66 52.51 4.39
N GLY A 488 -5.19 51.30 4.52
CA GLY A 488 -5.24 50.42 3.37
C GLY A 488 -5.19 48.94 3.75
N HIS A 489 -6.29 48.37 4.32
CA HIS A 489 -6.46 46.93 4.36
C HIS A 489 -6.75 46.41 2.94
N GLY A 490 -5.71 46.35 2.13
CA GLY A 490 -5.70 45.51 0.96
C GLY A 490 -5.48 44.07 1.43
N HIS A 491 -6.49 43.23 1.35
CA HIS A 491 -6.30 41.80 1.38
C HIS A 491 -5.31 41.45 0.27
N HIS A 492 -4.04 41.26 0.62
CA HIS A 492 -3.10 40.59 -0.27
C HIS A 492 -3.58 39.17 -0.47
N VAL A 493 -4.40 38.95 -1.47
CA VAL A 493 -4.64 37.64 -2.04
C VAL A 493 -3.29 37.21 -2.64
N ASN A 494 -2.54 36.39 -1.92
CA ASN A 494 -1.36 35.74 -2.44
C ASN A 494 -1.82 34.82 -3.58
N THR A 495 -1.86 35.35 -4.79
CA THR A 495 -2.13 34.58 -6.01
C THR A 495 -0.89 33.74 -6.32
N HIS A 496 -0.81 32.56 -5.68
CA HIS A 496 0.24 31.60 -6.02
C HIS A 496 0.02 31.11 -7.45
N THR A 497 0.94 31.47 -8.36
CA THR A 497 0.90 30.98 -9.74
C THR A 497 1.35 29.51 -9.74
N PRO A 498 0.51 28.57 -10.24
CA PRO A 498 0.90 27.18 -10.32
C PRO A 498 2.18 26.98 -11.15
N HIS A 499 3.01 26.03 -10.75
CA HIS A 499 4.25 25.68 -11.43
C HIS A 499 4.47 24.17 -11.47
N GLU A 500 5.26 23.71 -12.46
CA GLU A 500 5.63 22.30 -12.56
C GLU A 500 6.62 21.91 -11.44
N SER A 501 6.54 20.68 -11.01
CA SER A 501 7.44 20.11 -10.01
C SER A 501 8.85 19.88 -10.57
N PRO A 502 9.89 19.87 -9.71
CA PRO A 502 11.27 19.64 -10.14
C PRO A 502 11.46 18.25 -10.78
N LEU A 503 12.50 18.12 -11.61
CA LEU A 503 12.77 16.89 -12.40
C LEU A 503 12.91 15.63 -11.54
N VAL A 504 13.41 15.75 -10.30
CA VAL A 504 13.49 14.63 -9.35
C VAL A 504 12.10 14.02 -9.08
N MET A 505 11.05 14.83 -9.09
CA MET A 505 9.67 14.38 -8.91
C MET A 505 9.06 13.94 -10.24
N THR A 506 9.15 14.76 -11.29
CA THR A 506 8.52 14.46 -12.59
C THR A 506 9.19 13.29 -13.30
N GLY A 507 10.48 13.07 -13.13
CA GLY A 507 11.19 11.91 -13.66
C GLY A 507 10.65 10.58 -13.12
N VAL A 508 10.35 10.53 -11.83
CA VAL A 508 9.70 9.36 -11.20
C VAL A 508 8.30 9.15 -11.78
N LEU A 509 7.53 10.22 -11.95
CA LEU A 509 6.19 10.13 -12.57
C LEU A 509 6.26 9.56 -14.00
N MET A 510 7.26 9.96 -14.80
CA MET A 510 7.45 9.45 -16.15
C MET A 510 7.75 7.94 -16.17
N ILE A 511 8.65 7.48 -15.29
CA ILE A 511 8.96 6.04 -15.16
C ILE A 511 7.70 5.25 -14.79
N LEU A 512 6.94 5.72 -13.79
CA LEU A 512 5.71 5.06 -13.35
C LEU A 512 4.61 5.10 -14.43
N ALA A 513 4.53 6.16 -15.24
CA ALA A 513 3.62 6.24 -16.37
C ALA A 513 3.97 5.21 -17.45
N VAL A 514 5.25 5.05 -17.78
CA VAL A 514 5.72 3.99 -18.70
C VAL A 514 5.34 2.60 -18.19
N LEU A 515 5.55 2.33 -16.90
CA LEU A 515 5.14 1.06 -16.28
C LEU A 515 3.62 0.88 -16.27
N SER A 516 2.84 1.96 -16.17
CA SER A 516 1.38 1.94 -16.23
C SER A 516 0.85 1.64 -17.65
N ILE A 517 1.65 1.86 -18.69
CA ILE A 517 1.32 1.42 -20.06
C ILE A 517 1.75 -0.04 -20.24
N PHE A 518 3.04 -0.32 -20.10
CA PHE A 518 3.65 -1.57 -20.56
C PHE A 518 3.66 -2.68 -19.51
N GLY A 519 3.55 -2.35 -18.21
CA GLY A 519 3.65 -3.33 -17.12
C GLY A 519 2.56 -4.40 -17.12
N GLY A 520 1.46 -4.20 -17.83
CA GLY A 520 0.42 -5.20 -18.04
C GLY A 520 0.68 -6.18 -19.19
N TRP A 521 1.61 -5.87 -20.08
CA TRP A 521 1.86 -6.69 -21.28
C TRP A 521 2.48 -8.04 -20.94
N ILE A 522 3.10 -8.19 -19.80
CA ILE A 522 3.59 -9.49 -19.31
C ILE A 522 2.45 -10.49 -19.02
N GLY A 523 1.22 -10.01 -18.88
CA GLY A 523 -0.01 -10.79 -18.75
C GLY A 523 -0.88 -10.77 -19.99
N TRP A 524 -0.33 -10.61 -21.20
CA TRP A 524 -1.09 -10.56 -22.46
C TRP A 524 -1.90 -11.83 -22.68
N PRO A 525 -3.26 -11.79 -22.77
CA PRO A 525 -4.09 -12.97 -22.84
C PRO A 525 -3.87 -13.78 -24.12
N ALA A 526 -3.89 -15.11 -23.99
CA ALA A 526 -3.83 -16.02 -25.13
C ALA A 526 -4.98 -15.78 -26.15
N ALA A 527 -6.16 -15.39 -25.67
CA ALA A 527 -7.33 -15.04 -26.48
C ALA A 527 -7.11 -13.84 -27.42
N MET A 528 -6.12 -12.99 -27.17
CA MET A 528 -5.76 -11.84 -28.01
C MET A 528 -4.57 -12.12 -28.96
N GLY A 529 -4.27 -13.41 -29.25
CA GLY A 529 -3.23 -13.83 -30.19
C GLY A 529 -1.92 -14.26 -29.54
N GLY A 530 -1.84 -14.34 -28.20
CA GLY A 530 -0.72 -14.96 -27.48
C GLY A 530 -0.91 -16.48 -27.43
N GLY A 531 -0.26 -17.23 -28.29
CA GLY A 531 -0.39 -18.70 -28.36
C GLY A 531 0.24 -19.48 -27.21
N PHE A 532 0.75 -18.81 -26.15
CA PHE A 532 1.42 -19.41 -25.01
C PHE A 532 0.92 -18.83 -23.70
N PRO A 533 0.93 -19.61 -22.58
CA PRO A 533 0.69 -19.06 -21.25
C PRO A 533 1.64 -17.89 -21.00
N THR A 534 1.12 -16.80 -20.45
CA THR A 534 1.93 -15.60 -20.23
C THR A 534 3.10 -15.88 -19.27
N PRO A 535 4.24 -15.20 -19.42
CA PRO A 535 5.37 -15.38 -18.49
C PRO A 535 4.95 -15.19 -17.03
N PHE A 536 4.00 -14.30 -16.77
CA PHE A 536 3.46 -14.05 -15.43
C PHE A 536 2.64 -15.24 -14.90
N GLN A 537 1.74 -15.79 -15.72
CA GLN A 537 0.95 -16.97 -15.35
C GLN A 537 1.84 -18.19 -15.15
N LEU A 538 2.84 -18.40 -16.03
CA LEU A 538 3.79 -19.51 -15.89
C LEU A 538 4.61 -19.40 -14.59
N SER A 539 5.02 -18.22 -14.19
CA SER A 539 5.77 -18.03 -12.95
C SER A 539 4.96 -18.32 -11.70
N LEU A 540 3.63 -18.11 -11.76
CA LEU A 540 2.70 -18.27 -10.64
C LEU A 540 1.76 -19.50 -10.78
N ILE A 541 2.00 -20.39 -11.74
CA ILE A 541 1.11 -21.52 -12.06
C ILE A 541 0.85 -22.43 -10.86
N HIS A 542 1.82 -22.60 -9.98
CA HIS A 542 1.69 -23.40 -8.75
C HIS A 542 0.71 -22.77 -7.73
N ILE A 543 0.35 -21.49 -7.87
CA ILE A 543 -0.68 -20.85 -7.05
C ILE A 543 -2.06 -21.15 -7.61
N SER A 544 -2.18 -21.23 -8.94
CA SER A 544 -3.44 -21.51 -9.62
C SER A 544 -3.73 -23.02 -9.76
N GLU A 545 -2.71 -23.85 -9.89
CA GLU A 545 -2.82 -25.31 -10.01
C GLU A 545 -1.98 -26.02 -8.91
N PRO A 546 -2.49 -26.13 -7.67
CA PRO A 546 -1.82 -26.94 -6.67
C PRO A 546 -2.03 -28.41 -7.03
N THR A 547 -0.96 -29.13 -7.24
CA THR A 547 -0.91 -30.58 -7.37
C THR A 547 -1.29 -31.18 -8.74
N ARG A 548 -0.42 -31.04 -9.74
CA ARG A 548 -0.05 -32.25 -10.48
C ARG A 548 1.19 -32.80 -9.75
N PRO A 549 1.14 -34.00 -9.16
CA PRO A 549 2.35 -34.65 -8.70
C PRO A 549 3.28 -34.84 -9.92
N TYR A 550 4.51 -34.38 -9.80
CA TYR A 550 5.55 -34.62 -10.78
C TYR A 550 6.03 -36.04 -10.66
#